data_df9ab76bef685c1f750c2bdef8f634ec
#
_entry.id   df9ab76bef685c1f750c2bdef8f634ec
#
_cell.length_a   1.000
_cell.length_b   1.000
_cell.length_c   1.000
_cell.angle_alpha   90.00
_cell.angle_beta   90.00
_cell.angle_gamma   90.00
#
_symmetry.space_group_name_H-M   'P 1'
#
loop_
_entity.id
_entity.type
_entity.pdbx_description
1 polymer ?
#
loop_
_entity_poly.entity_id
_entity_poly.type
_entity_poly.pdbx_seq_one_letter_code
_entity_poly.pdbx_strand_id
1 'polypeptide(L)'
;MRALIAETGIPGMDIVQFSDGDVREGYEPKPDTVTFTGTHDNQTLLGFCQSRFGLEGQEATQMADRIAASVLASKNDVAIMPLQDVLGLDDAARMNVPGVAEGNWSWQAAWEDVVAATGRLAQMAQASGRFREASAQALRGGTFAP
;
A
#
# COMPACT_ATOMS: atom_id res chain seq x y z
N MET A 1 6.61 -15.27 18.90
CA MET A 1 6.51 -13.97 18.22
C MET A 1 5.64 -12.97 18.98
N ARG A 2 4.37 -13.23 19.34
CA ARG A 2 3.50 -12.28 20.09
C ARG A 2 4.10 -11.80 21.43
N ALA A 3 4.74 -12.68 22.19
CA ALA A 3 5.39 -12.30 23.46
C ALA A 3 6.55 -11.32 23.26
N LEU A 4 7.36 -11.53 22.21
CA LEU A 4 8.48 -10.65 21.88
C LEU A 4 7.99 -9.24 21.46
N ILE A 5 6.92 -9.16 20.67
CA ILE A 5 6.31 -7.88 20.30
C ILE A 5 5.81 -7.15 21.55
N ALA A 6 5.15 -7.86 22.46
CA ALA A 6 4.65 -7.28 23.72
C ALA A 6 5.79 -6.79 24.65
N GLU A 7 6.92 -7.48 24.67
CA GLU A 7 8.08 -7.08 25.48
C GLU A 7 8.88 -5.93 24.87
N THR A 8 9.02 -5.89 23.55
CA THR A 8 9.89 -4.92 22.87
C THR A 8 9.17 -3.66 22.45
N GLY A 9 7.84 -3.69 22.37
CA GLY A 9 7.03 -2.60 21.79
C GLY A 9 7.26 -2.35 20.28
N ILE A 10 7.99 -3.26 19.61
CA ILE A 10 8.20 -3.19 18.16
C ILE A 10 6.91 -3.63 17.48
N PRO A 11 6.32 -2.81 16.58
CA PRO A 11 5.08 -3.16 15.92
C PRO A 11 5.25 -4.40 15.03
N GLY A 12 4.22 -5.23 15.00
CA GLY A 12 4.14 -6.34 14.05
C GLY A 12 3.89 -5.86 12.62
N MET A 13 3.71 -6.80 11.70
CA MET A 13 3.34 -6.53 10.31
C MET A 13 1.94 -7.09 10.06
N ASP A 14 1.06 -6.32 9.41
CA ASP A 14 -0.25 -6.77 8.96
C ASP A 14 -0.46 -6.39 7.50
N ILE A 15 -0.64 -7.39 6.64
CA ILE A 15 -0.76 -7.23 5.19
C ILE A 15 -2.18 -7.58 4.81
N VAL A 16 -2.93 -6.64 4.21
CA VAL A 16 -4.34 -6.83 3.86
C VAL A 16 -4.59 -8.07 3.01
N GLN A 17 -3.67 -8.43 2.12
CA GLN A 17 -3.80 -9.60 1.25
C GLN A 17 -3.74 -10.94 2.01
N PHE A 18 -3.29 -10.94 3.28
CA PHE A 18 -3.26 -12.12 4.16
C PHE A 18 -4.35 -12.09 5.23
N SER A 19 -5.33 -11.19 5.07
CA SER A 19 -6.48 -11.15 5.99
C SER A 19 -7.33 -12.41 5.85
N ASP A 20 -7.72 -12.98 6.99
CA ASP A 20 -8.66 -14.10 7.05
C ASP A 20 -10.11 -13.65 6.80
N GLY A 21 -10.40 -12.35 6.88
CA GLY A 21 -11.71 -11.74 6.68
C GLY A 21 -11.99 -11.37 5.22
N ASP A 22 -13.25 -11.03 4.95
CA ASP A 22 -13.63 -10.49 3.64
C ASP A 22 -13.31 -8.99 3.56
N VAL A 23 -12.16 -8.69 2.99
CA VAL A 23 -11.68 -7.30 2.85
C VAL A 23 -12.51 -6.43 1.89
N ARG A 24 -13.49 -7.02 1.19
CA ARG A 24 -14.43 -6.26 0.33
C ARG A 24 -15.39 -5.39 1.13
N GLU A 25 -15.75 -5.84 2.32
CA GLU A 25 -16.65 -5.13 3.26
C GLU A 25 -15.91 -4.09 4.12
N GLY A 26 -14.58 -4.14 4.11
CA GLY A 26 -13.69 -3.28 4.89
C GLY A 26 -12.53 -4.07 5.47
N TYR A 27 -11.49 -3.37 5.85
CA TYR A 27 -10.31 -3.96 6.45
C TYR A 27 -10.02 -3.30 7.80
N GLU A 28 -10.00 -4.11 8.84
CA GLU A 28 -9.58 -3.71 10.18
C GLU A 28 -8.28 -4.42 10.53
N PRO A 29 -7.15 -3.70 10.55
CA PRO A 29 -5.86 -4.29 10.83
C PRO A 29 -5.73 -4.67 12.30
N LYS A 30 -4.86 -5.64 12.58
CA LYS A 30 -4.48 -6.00 13.94
C LYS A 30 -3.86 -4.79 14.64
N PRO A 31 -4.15 -4.57 15.92
CA PRO A 31 -3.53 -3.48 16.68
C PRO A 31 -2.01 -3.70 16.79
N ASP A 32 -1.29 -2.62 17.04
CA ASP A 32 0.17 -2.61 17.23
C ASP A 32 0.94 -3.21 16.05
N THR A 33 0.47 -2.93 14.82
CA THR A 33 1.13 -3.36 13.59
C THR A 33 1.39 -2.20 12.64
N VAL A 34 2.38 -2.36 11.78
CA VAL A 34 2.50 -1.60 10.54
C VAL A 34 1.59 -2.27 9.51
N THR A 35 0.70 -1.50 8.91
CA THR A 35 -0.30 -2.00 7.96
C THR A 35 0.19 -1.81 6.52
N PHE A 36 0.01 -2.82 5.68
CA PHE A 36 0.45 -2.79 4.29
C PHE A 36 -0.69 -3.16 3.33
N THR A 37 -0.75 -2.52 2.16
CA THR A 37 -1.57 -3.02 1.04
C THR A 37 -0.94 -4.25 0.41
N GLY A 38 0.35 -4.36 0.40
CA GLY A 38 1.16 -5.47 -0.09
C GLY A 38 2.65 -5.21 0.15
N THR A 39 3.48 -6.18 -0.17
CA THR A 39 4.95 -6.11 -0.15
C THR A 39 5.48 -6.45 -1.54
N HIS A 40 6.81 -6.43 -1.72
CA HIS A 40 7.44 -6.84 -2.97
C HIS A 40 7.13 -8.29 -3.38
N ASP A 41 6.78 -9.17 -2.44
CA ASP A 41 6.45 -10.58 -2.68
C ASP A 41 4.98 -10.82 -2.98
N ASN A 42 4.12 -9.82 -2.74
CA ASN A 42 2.70 -9.91 -3.00
C ASN A 42 2.38 -9.55 -4.46
N GLN A 43 1.16 -9.84 -4.87
CA GLN A 43 0.56 -9.23 -6.05
C GLN A 43 0.43 -7.71 -5.83
N THR A 44 0.31 -6.94 -6.89
CA THR A 44 -0.20 -5.57 -6.75
C THR A 44 -1.63 -5.63 -6.20
N LEU A 45 -2.09 -4.58 -5.55
CA LEU A 45 -3.44 -4.58 -4.97
C LEU A 45 -4.52 -4.75 -6.05
N LEU A 46 -4.31 -4.17 -7.24
CA LEU A 46 -5.21 -4.38 -8.38
C LEU A 46 -5.18 -5.83 -8.84
N GLY A 47 -3.99 -6.43 -9.03
CA GLY A 47 -3.83 -7.84 -9.40
C GLY A 47 -4.46 -8.78 -8.37
N PHE A 48 -4.32 -8.47 -7.09
CA PHE A 48 -4.99 -9.19 -6.01
C PHE A 48 -6.52 -9.15 -6.15
N CYS A 49 -7.11 -7.97 -6.42
CA CYS A 49 -8.55 -7.85 -6.62
C CYS A 49 -9.04 -8.64 -7.84
N GLN A 50 -8.28 -8.61 -8.93
CA GLN A 50 -8.59 -9.38 -10.14
C GLN A 50 -8.56 -10.88 -9.87
N SER A 51 -7.50 -11.39 -9.27
CA SER A 51 -7.31 -12.83 -9.06
C SER A 51 -8.18 -13.39 -7.93
N ARG A 52 -8.30 -12.66 -6.83
CA ARG A 52 -8.98 -13.14 -5.61
C ARG A 52 -10.49 -13.07 -5.71
N PHE A 53 -11.01 -12.02 -6.40
CA PHE A 53 -12.45 -11.74 -6.47
C PHE A 53 -13.04 -11.92 -7.87
N GLY A 54 -12.21 -12.22 -8.88
CA GLY A 54 -12.66 -12.36 -10.27
C GLY A 54 -13.17 -11.06 -10.88
N LEU A 55 -12.68 -9.91 -10.41
CA LEU A 55 -13.08 -8.59 -10.88
C LEU A 55 -12.24 -8.14 -12.06
N GLU A 56 -12.81 -7.31 -12.95
CA GLU A 56 -12.11 -6.79 -14.11
C GLU A 56 -12.37 -5.27 -14.28
N GLY A 57 -11.51 -4.61 -15.03
CA GLY A 57 -11.67 -3.22 -15.44
C GLY A 57 -11.95 -2.28 -14.27
N GLN A 58 -13.02 -1.48 -14.41
CA GLN A 58 -13.37 -0.47 -13.41
C GLN A 58 -13.78 -1.05 -12.06
N GLU A 59 -14.39 -2.24 -12.03
CA GLU A 59 -14.81 -2.88 -10.77
C GLU A 59 -13.59 -3.30 -9.94
N ALA A 60 -12.57 -3.86 -10.58
CA ALA A 60 -11.31 -4.20 -9.92
C ALA A 60 -10.60 -2.96 -9.38
N THR A 61 -10.53 -1.89 -10.16
CA THR A 61 -9.92 -0.61 -9.75
C THR A 61 -10.65 -0.01 -8.55
N GLN A 62 -11.97 0.04 -8.58
CA GLN A 62 -12.76 0.58 -7.48
C GLN A 62 -12.60 -0.27 -6.20
N MET A 63 -12.47 -1.58 -6.34
CA MET A 63 -12.22 -2.45 -5.20
C MET A 63 -10.83 -2.20 -4.61
N ALA A 64 -9.80 -2.11 -5.43
CA ALA A 64 -8.44 -1.80 -4.99
C ALA A 64 -8.40 -0.43 -4.27
N ASP A 65 -9.05 0.59 -4.82
CA ASP A 65 -9.13 1.92 -4.20
C ASP A 65 -9.84 1.88 -2.83
N ARG A 66 -10.92 1.12 -2.69
CA ARG A 66 -11.61 0.94 -1.39
C ARG A 66 -10.74 0.25 -0.36
N ILE A 67 -10.04 -0.82 -0.74
CA ILE A 67 -9.13 -1.53 0.16
C ILE A 67 -7.97 -0.62 0.56
N ALA A 68 -7.36 0.10 -0.38
CA ALA A 68 -6.31 1.06 -0.11
C ALA A 68 -6.77 2.16 0.86
N ALA A 69 -7.97 2.70 0.64
CA ALA A 69 -8.57 3.69 1.53
C ALA A 69 -8.79 3.14 2.95
N SER A 70 -9.25 1.88 3.09
CA SER A 70 -9.43 1.26 4.41
C SER A 70 -8.10 1.02 5.14
N VAL A 71 -7.04 0.64 4.42
CA VAL A 71 -5.68 0.53 4.97
C VAL A 71 -5.19 1.88 5.49
N LEU A 72 -5.37 2.95 4.71
CA LEU A 72 -4.98 4.29 5.11
C LEU A 72 -5.85 4.86 6.24
N ALA A 73 -7.14 4.52 6.30
CA ALA A 73 -8.04 4.93 7.37
C ALA A 73 -7.83 4.15 8.67
N SER A 74 -6.98 3.13 8.68
CA SER A 74 -6.68 2.33 9.86
C SER A 74 -6.15 3.18 11.02
N LYS A 75 -6.36 2.73 12.27
CA LYS A 75 -5.89 3.41 13.48
C LYS A 75 -4.40 3.21 13.76
N ASN A 76 -3.74 2.30 13.05
CA ASN A 76 -2.31 2.05 13.21
C ASN A 76 -1.49 3.27 12.78
N ASP A 77 -0.41 3.55 13.48
CA ASP A 77 0.40 4.76 13.27
C ASP A 77 1.05 4.80 11.88
N VAL A 78 1.38 3.62 11.33
CA VAL A 78 2.07 3.49 10.06
C VAL A 78 1.25 2.65 9.09
N ALA A 79 1.00 3.19 7.90
CA ALA A 79 0.45 2.49 6.75
C ALA A 79 1.41 2.65 5.56
N ILE A 80 1.74 1.54 4.91
CA ILE A 80 2.69 1.49 3.79
C ILE A 80 1.98 0.95 2.56
N MET A 81 2.17 1.63 1.44
CA MET A 81 1.67 1.22 0.13
C MET A 81 2.84 1.13 -0.86
N PRO A 82 3.02 0.01 -1.57
CA PRO A 82 3.90 -0.04 -2.73
C PRO A 82 3.53 1.03 -3.77
N LEU A 83 4.50 1.55 -4.48
CA LEU A 83 4.26 2.57 -5.51
C LEU A 83 3.29 2.08 -6.59
N GLN A 84 3.36 0.80 -6.94
CA GLN A 84 2.45 0.15 -7.88
C GLN A 84 0.98 0.29 -7.45
N ASP A 85 0.70 0.13 -6.16
CA ASP A 85 -0.66 0.26 -5.61
C ASP A 85 -1.12 1.72 -5.62
N VAL A 86 -0.22 2.65 -5.32
CA VAL A 86 -0.53 4.09 -5.45
C VAL A 86 -0.84 4.45 -6.90
N LEU A 87 -0.13 3.89 -7.87
CA LEU A 87 -0.37 4.11 -9.30
C LEU A 87 -1.56 3.33 -9.85
N GLY A 88 -2.07 2.33 -9.12
CA GLY A 88 -3.17 1.47 -9.56
C GLY A 88 -2.76 0.52 -10.68
N LEU A 89 -1.53 0.03 -10.66
CA LEU A 89 -1.00 -0.89 -11.65
C LEU A 89 -1.36 -2.35 -11.32
N ASP A 90 -1.53 -3.14 -12.37
CA ASP A 90 -1.77 -4.58 -12.27
C ASP A 90 -0.47 -5.40 -12.06
N ASP A 91 -0.58 -6.71 -12.09
CA ASP A 91 0.55 -7.64 -11.85
C ASP A 91 1.66 -7.59 -12.90
N ALA A 92 1.48 -6.89 -14.02
CA ALA A 92 2.59 -6.61 -14.93
C ALA A 92 3.69 -5.74 -14.27
N ALA A 93 3.32 -4.98 -13.22
CA ALA A 93 4.23 -4.19 -12.41
C ALA A 93 4.72 -4.89 -11.13
N ARG A 94 4.41 -6.17 -10.94
CA ARG A 94 4.82 -6.92 -9.75
C ARG A 94 6.34 -7.03 -9.66
N MET A 95 6.89 -6.83 -8.44
CA MET A 95 8.35 -6.87 -8.22
C MET A 95 8.91 -8.28 -8.15
N ASN A 96 8.26 -9.14 -7.40
CA ASN A 96 8.77 -10.49 -7.14
C ASN A 96 7.65 -11.53 -7.07
N VAL A 97 7.90 -12.69 -7.69
CA VAL A 97 7.08 -13.88 -7.56
C VAL A 97 7.90 -14.93 -6.82
N PRO A 98 7.63 -15.20 -5.54
CA PRO A 98 8.37 -16.17 -4.75
C PRO A 98 8.41 -17.55 -5.43
N GLY A 99 9.60 -18.15 -5.48
CA GLY A 99 9.79 -19.46 -6.12
C GLY A 99 10.02 -19.44 -7.64
N VAL A 100 9.98 -18.27 -8.27
CA VAL A 100 10.32 -18.06 -9.68
C VAL A 100 11.74 -17.51 -9.78
N ALA A 101 12.58 -18.12 -10.60
CA ALA A 101 14.00 -17.76 -10.69
C ALA A 101 14.28 -16.55 -11.60
N GLU A 102 13.41 -16.27 -12.56
CA GLU A 102 13.63 -15.25 -13.60
C GLU A 102 12.49 -14.23 -13.65
N GLY A 103 12.75 -13.06 -14.23
CA GLY A 103 11.75 -12.02 -14.46
C GLY A 103 11.45 -11.14 -13.24
N ASN A 104 11.97 -11.46 -12.07
CA ASN A 104 11.79 -10.68 -10.85
C ASN A 104 12.69 -9.42 -10.83
N TRP A 105 12.28 -8.40 -10.05
CA TRP A 105 13.05 -7.18 -9.79
C TRP A 105 13.34 -6.35 -11.04
N SER A 106 12.54 -6.50 -12.11
CA SER A 106 12.74 -5.84 -13.40
C SER A 106 11.89 -4.59 -13.59
N TRP A 107 10.77 -4.46 -12.86
CA TRP A 107 9.90 -3.30 -12.98
C TRP A 107 10.56 -2.04 -12.39
N GLN A 108 10.42 -0.94 -13.09
CA GLN A 108 10.90 0.38 -12.67
C GLN A 108 9.84 1.43 -13.02
N ALA A 109 9.61 2.37 -12.12
CA ALA A 109 8.74 3.51 -12.38
C ALA A 109 9.49 4.58 -13.19
N ALA A 110 8.81 5.20 -14.14
CA ALA A 110 9.29 6.44 -14.73
C ALA A 110 9.19 7.59 -13.72
N TRP A 111 10.02 8.61 -13.87
CA TRP A 111 9.98 9.75 -12.92
C TRP A 111 8.64 10.50 -12.94
N GLU A 112 8.02 10.59 -14.09
CA GLU A 112 6.71 11.20 -14.30
C GLU A 112 5.62 10.45 -13.50
N ASP A 113 5.68 9.13 -13.44
CA ASP A 113 4.77 8.30 -12.65
C ASP A 113 4.95 8.54 -11.15
N VAL A 114 6.21 8.67 -10.69
CA VAL A 114 6.51 9.00 -9.28
C VAL A 114 5.91 10.36 -8.91
N VAL A 115 6.06 11.36 -9.78
CA VAL A 115 5.47 12.70 -9.57
C VAL A 115 3.94 12.62 -9.52
N ALA A 116 3.32 11.89 -10.45
CA ALA A 116 1.86 11.70 -10.44
C ALA A 116 1.38 10.97 -9.17
N ALA A 117 2.11 9.95 -8.72
CA ALA A 117 1.81 9.19 -7.51
C ALA A 117 1.82 10.07 -6.25
N THR A 118 2.71 11.08 -6.16
CA THR A 118 2.76 11.97 -4.99
C THR A 118 1.45 12.75 -4.81
N GLY A 119 0.86 13.24 -5.90
CA GLY A 119 -0.43 13.93 -5.86
C GLY A 119 -1.57 13.00 -5.41
N ARG A 120 -1.63 11.79 -5.96
CA ARG A 120 -2.64 10.80 -5.57
C ARG A 120 -2.49 10.38 -4.11
N LEU A 121 -1.29 10.06 -3.67
CA LEU A 121 -1.03 9.68 -2.28
C LEU A 121 -1.37 10.80 -1.30
N ALA A 122 -1.07 12.05 -1.64
CA ALA A 122 -1.44 13.20 -0.82
C ALA A 122 -2.96 13.33 -0.65
N GLN A 123 -3.73 13.16 -1.73
CA GLN A 123 -5.20 13.14 -1.68
C GLN A 123 -5.74 12.00 -0.80
N MET A 124 -5.21 10.80 -0.96
CA MET A 124 -5.60 9.63 -0.16
C MET A 124 -5.26 9.84 1.32
N ALA A 125 -4.08 10.37 1.64
CA ALA A 125 -3.65 10.68 3.00
C ALA A 125 -4.54 11.76 3.63
N GLN A 126 -4.93 12.77 2.87
CA GLN A 126 -5.84 13.82 3.33
C GLN A 126 -7.23 13.26 3.62
N ALA A 127 -7.79 12.46 2.72
CA ALA A 127 -9.10 11.83 2.89
C ALA A 127 -9.15 10.88 4.10
N SER A 128 -8.03 10.23 4.44
CA SER A 128 -7.91 9.33 5.59
C SER A 128 -7.48 10.01 6.90
N GLY A 129 -7.32 11.34 6.91
CA GLY A 129 -6.88 12.09 8.09
C GLY A 129 -5.39 11.91 8.45
N ARG A 130 -4.58 11.30 7.59
CA ARG A 130 -3.13 11.10 7.79
C ARG A 130 -2.26 12.27 7.32
N PHE A 131 -2.85 13.22 6.61
CA PHE A 131 -2.14 14.39 6.13
C PHE A 131 -2.01 15.44 7.23
N ARG A 132 -0.77 15.90 7.51
CA ARG A 132 -0.49 17.02 8.42
C ARG A 132 0.09 18.17 7.62
N GLU A 133 -0.53 19.35 7.67
CA GLU A 133 -0.08 20.56 6.95
C GLU A 133 1.36 20.97 7.30
N ALA A 134 1.80 20.78 8.54
CA ALA A 134 3.17 21.06 8.95
C ALA A 134 4.24 20.28 8.19
N SER A 135 3.90 19.06 7.71
CA SER A 135 4.78 18.24 6.89
C SER A 135 4.91 18.76 5.46
N ALA A 136 3.85 19.39 4.93
CA ALA A 136 3.86 20.00 3.61
C ALA A 136 4.75 21.25 3.54
N GLN A 137 4.87 21.99 4.64
CA GLN A 137 5.70 23.18 4.73
C GLN A 137 7.20 22.83 4.82
N ALA A 138 7.55 21.73 5.50
CA ALA A 138 8.91 21.23 5.57
C ALA A 138 9.42 20.74 4.20
N LEU A 139 8.57 20.12 3.40
CA LEU A 139 8.91 19.66 2.04
C LEU A 139 9.08 20.81 1.03
N ARG A 140 8.40 21.94 1.23
CA ARG A 140 8.55 23.15 0.38
C ARG A 140 9.78 23.97 0.71
N GLY A 141 10.37 23.82 1.90
CA GLY A 141 11.58 24.53 2.34
C GLY A 141 12.88 23.79 2.04
N GLY A 142 12.83 22.53 1.63
CA GLY A 142 14.00 21.75 1.24
C GLY A 142 14.35 22.01 -0.22
N THR A 143 15.24 22.98 -0.49
CA THR A 143 15.98 23.05 -1.74
C THR A 143 16.88 21.81 -1.81
N PHE A 144 16.47 20.79 -2.54
CA PHE A 144 17.41 19.80 -3.05
C PHE A 144 18.29 20.51 -4.07
N ALA A 145 19.47 20.92 -3.66
CA ALA A 145 20.51 21.31 -4.59
C ALA A 145 20.99 20.04 -5.32
N PRO A 146 21.28 20.11 -6.64
CA PRO A 146 21.74 18.99 -7.46
C PRO A 146 23.11 18.48 -7.04
#